data_f04e643cee038e9f00509b7a7efbf8df
#
_entry.id   f04e643cee038e9f00509b7a7efbf8df
#
_cell.length_a   1.000
_cell.length_b   1.000
_cell.length_c   1.000
_cell.angle_alpha   90.00
_cell.angle_beta   90.00
_cell.angle_gamma   90.00
#
_symmetry.space_group_name_H-M   'P 1'
#
loop_
_entity.id
_entity.type
_entity.pdbx_description
1 polymer ?
#
loop_
_entity_poly.entity_id
_entity_poly.type
_entity_poly.pdbx_seq_one_letter_code
_entity_poly.pdbx_strand_id
1 'polypeptide(L)'
;MKKITQYNVWSISSFLKNKDYSFDKSKILSSLPDNFIDEAIKSISSWKTYKPTPLLKLNKLNEELKFKEIYYKDEDKRFNLKSFKALGGAFAVDKIASKKKNITVATATAGNHGRSVAWGAQRLGLKCKIFISENVSESRAEAMKNLDAEVIRVEGNYDNSLKECIKQSEENNWE
;
A
#
# COMPACT_ATOMS: atom_id res chain seq x y z
N MET A 1 14.98 -1.14 33.10
CA MET A 1 13.93 -1.94 32.47
C MET A 1 12.57 -1.52 33.03
N LYS A 2 11.76 -0.76 32.29
CA LYS A 2 10.39 -0.46 32.71
C LYS A 2 9.54 -1.72 32.51
N LYS A 3 9.00 -2.26 33.61
CA LYS A 3 7.97 -3.31 33.53
C LYS A 3 6.76 -2.74 32.80
N ILE A 4 6.46 -3.28 31.63
CA ILE A 4 5.17 -3.06 30.98
C ILE A 4 4.19 -3.96 31.72
N THR A 5 3.55 -3.40 32.74
CA THR A 5 2.48 -4.05 33.50
C THR A 5 1.16 -3.58 32.96
N GLN A 6 0.41 -4.49 32.40
CA GLN A 6 -0.96 -4.41 31.89
C GLN A 6 -1.09 -4.01 30.41
N TYR A 7 -1.11 -5.01 29.57
CA TYR A 7 -1.93 -4.93 28.37
C TYR A 7 -3.38 -5.22 28.80
N ASN A 8 -4.30 -4.29 28.48
CA ASN A 8 -5.71 -4.61 28.49
C ASN A 8 -5.91 -5.75 27.49
N VAL A 9 -6.16 -6.95 27.98
CA VAL A 9 -6.49 -8.09 27.15
C VAL A 9 -7.84 -7.78 26.50
N TRP A 10 -7.86 -7.55 25.22
CA TRP A 10 -9.09 -7.38 24.46
C TRP A 10 -9.88 -8.67 24.56
N SER A 11 -11.00 -8.66 25.22
CA SER A 11 -11.93 -9.79 25.23
C SER A 11 -12.85 -9.67 24.02
N ILE A 12 -12.97 -10.75 23.24
CA ILE A 12 -13.98 -10.84 22.17
C ILE A 12 -15.33 -11.01 22.85
N SER A 13 -16.16 -9.97 22.86
CA SER A 13 -17.50 -10.00 23.47
C SER A 13 -18.53 -10.69 22.57
N SER A 14 -18.33 -10.66 21.26
CA SER A 14 -19.21 -11.33 20.30
C SER A 14 -18.50 -11.54 18.96
N PHE A 15 -18.96 -12.51 18.18
CA PHE A 15 -18.56 -12.68 16.80
C PHE A 15 -19.74 -13.11 15.93
N LEU A 16 -19.74 -12.67 14.68
CA LEU A 16 -20.68 -13.13 13.67
C LEU A 16 -19.95 -14.13 12.76
N LYS A 17 -20.48 -15.37 12.74
CA LYS A 17 -20.00 -16.36 11.78
C LYS A 17 -20.52 -15.98 10.39
N ASN A 18 -19.62 -15.84 9.43
CA ASN A 18 -20.02 -15.71 8.03
C ASN A 18 -20.62 -17.05 7.56
N LYS A 19 -21.96 -17.09 7.40
CA LYS A 19 -22.68 -18.28 6.98
C LYS A 19 -22.44 -18.64 5.51
N ASP A 20 -22.07 -17.64 4.71
CA ASP A 20 -21.82 -17.78 3.27
C ASP A 20 -20.33 -17.99 2.97
N TYR A 21 -19.51 -18.20 4.03
CA TYR A 21 -18.09 -18.46 3.84
C TYR A 21 -17.89 -19.80 3.14
N SER A 22 -17.41 -19.75 1.92
CA SER A 22 -16.84 -20.90 1.22
C SER A 22 -15.44 -20.52 0.75
N PHE A 23 -14.43 -21.29 1.17
CA PHE A 23 -13.09 -21.14 0.63
C PHE A 23 -13.01 -21.93 -0.68
N ASP A 24 -13.27 -21.25 -1.77
CA ASP A 24 -13.09 -21.81 -3.11
C ASP A 24 -11.91 -21.12 -3.80
N LYS A 25 -10.77 -21.82 -3.80
CA LYS A 25 -9.54 -21.32 -4.41
C LYS A 25 -9.72 -21.05 -5.91
N SER A 26 -10.55 -21.85 -6.59
CA SER A 26 -10.78 -21.69 -8.04
C SER A 26 -11.49 -20.37 -8.36
N LYS A 27 -12.49 -19.98 -7.54
CA LYS A 27 -13.18 -18.69 -7.70
C LYS A 27 -12.27 -17.50 -7.44
N ILE A 28 -11.35 -17.63 -6.47
CA ILE A 28 -10.38 -16.55 -6.21
C ILE A 28 -9.42 -16.41 -7.40
N LEU A 29 -8.90 -17.52 -7.91
CA LEU A 29 -7.96 -17.49 -9.04
C LEU A 29 -8.63 -17.08 -10.35
N SER A 30 -9.89 -17.46 -10.58
CA SER A 30 -10.63 -17.07 -11.80
C SER A 30 -10.94 -15.56 -11.87
N SER A 31 -10.88 -14.84 -10.76
CA SER A 31 -11.02 -13.37 -10.75
C SER A 31 -9.73 -12.62 -11.06
N LEU A 32 -8.61 -13.32 -11.19
CA LEU A 32 -7.31 -12.74 -11.58
C LEU A 32 -6.99 -13.09 -13.04
N PRO A 33 -6.36 -12.18 -13.79
CA PRO A 33 -5.81 -12.52 -15.10
C PRO A 33 -4.85 -13.71 -15.03
N ASP A 34 -4.81 -14.53 -16.06
CA ASP A 34 -3.84 -15.62 -16.18
C ASP A 34 -2.41 -15.10 -15.99
N ASN A 35 -1.61 -15.84 -15.25
CA ASN A 35 -0.22 -15.50 -14.93
C ASN A 35 0.01 -14.18 -14.16
N PHE A 36 -1.06 -13.51 -13.70
CA PHE A 36 -0.93 -12.23 -13.00
C PHE A 36 -0.04 -12.31 -11.76
N ILE A 37 -0.18 -13.38 -10.98
CA ILE A 37 0.62 -13.59 -9.75
C ILE A 37 2.09 -13.80 -10.11
N ASP A 38 2.39 -14.64 -11.09
CA ASP A 38 3.76 -14.93 -11.51
C ASP A 38 4.43 -13.69 -12.11
N GLU A 39 3.70 -12.92 -12.90
CA GLU A 39 4.16 -11.65 -13.43
C GLU A 39 4.48 -10.65 -12.31
N ALA A 40 3.58 -10.51 -11.33
CA ALA A 40 3.80 -9.64 -10.18
C ALA A 40 5.04 -10.06 -9.37
N ILE A 41 5.18 -11.35 -9.09
CA ILE A 41 6.34 -11.90 -8.38
C ILE A 41 7.62 -11.61 -9.16
N LYS A 42 7.65 -11.91 -10.45
CA LYS A 42 8.81 -11.68 -11.32
C LYS A 42 9.19 -10.21 -11.39
N SER A 43 8.22 -9.31 -11.61
CA SER A 43 8.46 -7.88 -11.66
C SER A 43 8.99 -7.34 -10.34
N ILE A 44 8.28 -7.58 -9.25
CA ILE A 44 8.62 -7.05 -7.93
C ILE A 44 9.97 -7.60 -7.44
N SER A 45 10.25 -8.89 -7.64
CA SER A 45 11.52 -9.48 -7.20
C SER A 45 12.73 -9.02 -8.02
N SER A 46 12.51 -8.49 -9.22
CA SER A 46 13.57 -7.91 -10.06
C SER A 46 13.99 -6.49 -9.65
N TRP A 47 13.23 -5.82 -8.80
CA TRP A 47 13.57 -4.46 -8.39
C TRP A 47 14.86 -4.43 -7.58
N LYS A 48 15.76 -3.49 -7.92
CA LYS A 48 17.14 -3.40 -7.40
C LYS A 48 17.28 -3.54 -5.88
N THR A 49 16.28 -3.06 -5.13
CA THR A 49 16.30 -3.05 -3.66
C THR A 49 15.38 -4.11 -3.04
N TYR A 50 14.87 -5.03 -3.85
CA TYR A 50 13.99 -6.08 -3.36
C TYR A 50 14.72 -7.02 -2.41
N LYS A 51 14.10 -7.25 -1.25
CA LYS A 51 14.47 -8.32 -0.31
C LYS A 51 13.19 -8.85 0.34
N PRO A 52 13.09 -10.17 0.57
CA PRO A 52 12.04 -10.71 1.42
C PRO A 52 12.08 -10.05 2.79
N THR A 53 10.94 -9.58 3.28
CA THR A 53 10.86 -9.04 4.65
C THR A 53 10.79 -10.19 5.67
N PRO A 54 11.27 -9.97 6.91
CA PRO A 54 11.28 -11.02 7.93
C PRO A 54 9.87 -11.54 8.24
N LEU A 55 9.78 -12.83 8.53
CA LEU A 55 8.62 -13.48 9.13
C LEU A 55 9.03 -13.97 10.52
N LEU A 56 8.56 -13.33 11.55
CA LEU A 56 8.95 -13.58 12.94
C LEU A 56 7.87 -14.37 13.66
N LYS A 57 8.26 -15.45 14.35
CA LYS A 57 7.37 -16.19 15.24
C LYS A 57 7.36 -15.53 16.63
N LEU A 58 6.18 -15.20 17.12
CA LEU A 58 5.99 -14.49 18.39
C LEU A 58 5.66 -15.48 19.53
N ASN A 59 6.68 -16.25 19.98
CA ASN A 59 6.49 -17.34 20.94
C ASN A 59 5.85 -16.90 22.27
N LYS A 60 6.34 -15.81 22.87
CA LYS A 60 5.76 -15.31 24.13
C LYS A 60 4.30 -14.92 24.00
N LEU A 61 3.92 -14.30 22.87
CA LEU A 61 2.55 -13.91 22.61
C LEU A 61 1.66 -15.12 22.33
N ASN A 62 2.19 -16.17 21.71
CA ASN A 62 1.49 -17.44 21.54
C ASN A 62 1.07 -18.03 22.89
N GLU A 63 2.00 -18.08 23.84
CA GLU A 63 1.80 -18.62 25.19
C GLU A 63 0.77 -17.80 25.96
N GLU A 64 0.91 -16.47 25.98
CA GLU A 64 0.01 -15.55 26.68
C GLU A 64 -1.44 -15.61 26.14
N LEU A 65 -1.60 -15.64 24.81
CA LEU A 65 -2.90 -15.62 24.16
C LEU A 65 -3.47 -17.02 23.87
N LYS A 66 -2.72 -18.08 24.22
CA LYS A 66 -3.10 -19.49 23.99
C LYS A 66 -3.40 -19.83 22.53
N PHE A 67 -2.68 -19.20 21.61
CA PHE A 67 -2.69 -19.57 20.19
C PHE A 67 -1.63 -20.62 19.90
N LYS A 68 -1.87 -21.47 18.91
CA LYS A 68 -0.88 -22.45 18.46
C LYS A 68 0.36 -21.74 17.93
N GLU A 69 0.16 -20.77 17.06
CA GLU A 69 1.23 -19.99 16.44
C GLU A 69 0.75 -18.60 16.04
N ILE A 70 1.57 -17.59 16.29
CA ILE A 70 1.38 -16.22 15.83
C ILE A 70 2.64 -15.83 15.10
N TYR A 71 2.48 -15.34 13.86
CA TYR A 71 3.55 -14.84 13.05
C TYR A 71 3.36 -13.35 12.75
N TYR A 72 4.46 -12.61 12.80
CA TYR A 72 4.53 -11.21 12.42
C TYR A 72 5.36 -11.05 11.16
N LYS A 73 4.72 -10.54 10.09
CA LYS A 73 5.40 -10.17 8.85
C LYS A 73 5.90 -8.74 8.97
N ASP A 74 7.21 -8.56 9.14
CA ASP A 74 7.81 -7.25 9.38
C ASP A 74 8.04 -6.46 8.09
N GLU A 75 7.07 -5.63 7.73
CA GLU A 75 7.13 -4.76 6.56
C GLU A 75 7.86 -3.42 6.82
N ASP A 76 8.42 -3.18 8.01
CA ASP A 76 9.20 -1.96 8.30
C ASP A 76 10.40 -1.78 7.36
N LYS A 77 10.97 -2.90 6.90
CA LYS A 77 12.12 -2.91 5.99
C LYS A 77 11.76 -2.86 4.49
N ARG A 78 10.47 -2.80 4.15
CA ARG A 78 10.01 -2.81 2.76
C ARG A 78 10.42 -1.52 2.03
N PHE A 79 11.47 -1.58 1.21
CA PHE A 79 11.98 -0.48 0.37
C PHE A 79 12.18 0.86 1.10
N ASN A 80 12.42 0.84 2.41
CA ASN A 80 12.45 2.02 3.29
C ASN A 80 11.11 2.80 3.35
N LEU A 81 10.05 2.25 2.80
CA LEU A 81 8.71 2.86 2.84
C LEU A 81 7.89 2.41 4.05
N LYS A 82 8.37 1.41 4.79
CA LYS A 82 7.74 0.88 6.02
C LYS A 82 6.30 0.42 5.81
N SER A 83 6.01 -0.13 4.62
CA SER A 83 4.65 -0.55 4.26
C SER A 83 4.65 -1.56 3.10
N PHE A 84 3.80 -2.58 3.20
CA PHE A 84 3.54 -3.52 2.12
C PHE A 84 2.87 -2.87 0.89
N LYS A 85 2.24 -1.70 1.05
CA LYS A 85 1.61 -0.95 -0.05
C LYS A 85 2.58 -0.66 -1.20
N ALA A 86 3.89 -0.59 -0.89
CA ALA A 86 4.93 -0.46 -1.91
C ALA A 86 4.85 -1.53 -3.00
N LEU A 87 4.43 -2.75 -2.67
CA LEU A 87 4.32 -3.83 -3.64
C LEU A 87 3.25 -3.53 -4.69
N GLY A 88 2.00 -3.24 -4.26
CA GLY A 88 0.88 -3.04 -5.17
C GLY A 88 0.94 -1.71 -5.93
N GLY A 89 1.17 -0.59 -5.23
CA GLY A 89 1.17 0.74 -5.87
C GLY A 89 2.28 0.91 -6.89
N ALA A 90 3.51 0.51 -6.56
CA ALA A 90 4.61 0.61 -7.51
C ALA A 90 4.48 -0.40 -8.67
N PHE A 91 3.93 -1.60 -8.42
CA PHE A 91 3.66 -2.56 -9.50
C PHE A 91 2.59 -2.05 -10.47
N ALA A 92 1.54 -1.38 -9.97
CA ALA A 92 0.56 -0.74 -10.84
C ALA A 92 1.20 0.33 -11.75
N VAL A 93 2.11 1.14 -11.21
CA VAL A 93 2.88 2.11 -12.00
C VAL A 93 3.74 1.40 -13.06
N ASP A 94 4.45 0.32 -12.71
CA ASP A 94 5.23 -0.48 -13.67
C ASP A 94 4.34 -1.00 -14.82
N LYS A 95 3.15 -1.51 -14.50
CA LYS A 95 2.20 -2.03 -15.50
C LYS A 95 1.70 -0.95 -16.45
N ILE A 96 1.41 0.23 -15.96
CA ILE A 96 0.97 1.35 -16.79
C ILE A 96 2.14 1.83 -17.67
N ALA A 97 3.31 2.04 -17.08
CA ALA A 97 4.51 2.51 -17.78
C ALA A 97 5.02 1.52 -18.85
N SER A 98 4.75 0.22 -18.70
CA SER A 98 5.09 -0.78 -19.73
C SER A 98 4.27 -0.62 -21.02
N LYS A 99 3.10 0.01 -20.93
CA LYS A 99 2.18 0.21 -22.07
C LYS A 99 2.26 1.61 -22.68
N LYS A 100 2.65 2.60 -21.89
CA LYS A 100 2.68 4.02 -22.29
C LYS A 100 3.99 4.66 -21.85
N LYS A 101 4.57 5.50 -22.70
CA LYS A 101 5.81 6.25 -22.39
C LYS A 101 5.48 7.70 -22.02
N ASN A 102 6.37 8.32 -21.27
CA ASN A 102 6.29 9.76 -20.92
C ASN A 102 4.96 10.14 -20.24
N ILE A 103 4.45 9.27 -19.39
CA ILE A 103 3.21 9.49 -18.66
C ILE A 103 3.44 10.31 -17.38
N THR A 104 2.38 10.96 -16.94
CA THR A 104 2.24 11.44 -15.56
C THR A 104 1.27 10.52 -14.84
N VAL A 105 1.64 9.98 -13.69
CA VAL A 105 0.73 9.20 -12.86
C VAL A 105 0.10 10.10 -11.80
N ALA A 106 -1.19 9.89 -11.54
CA ALA A 106 -1.94 10.66 -10.55
C ALA A 106 -2.70 9.76 -9.58
N THR A 107 -2.86 10.20 -8.34
CA THR A 107 -3.67 9.50 -7.35
C THR A 107 -4.16 10.43 -6.26
N ALA A 108 -5.32 10.14 -5.66
CA ALA A 108 -5.83 10.84 -4.50
C ALA A 108 -5.65 9.98 -3.25
N THR A 109 -4.71 10.35 -2.37
CA THR A 109 -4.43 9.59 -1.14
C THR A 109 -3.41 10.29 -0.24
N ALA A 110 -3.62 10.21 1.06
CA ALA A 110 -2.77 10.88 2.05
C ALA A 110 -1.80 9.95 2.81
N GLY A 111 -1.65 8.71 2.36
CA GLY A 111 -0.94 7.71 3.16
C GLY A 111 0.05 6.84 2.38
N ASN A 112 0.22 5.62 2.87
CA ASN A 112 1.19 4.67 2.32
C ASN A 112 0.93 4.30 0.85
N HIS A 113 -0.30 4.44 0.36
CA HIS A 113 -0.59 4.23 -1.05
C HIS A 113 0.05 5.33 -1.92
N GLY A 114 -0.12 6.61 -1.55
CA GLY A 114 0.54 7.72 -2.26
C GLY A 114 2.06 7.59 -2.28
N ARG A 115 2.66 7.27 -1.13
CA ARG A 115 4.10 7.00 -1.06
C ARG A 115 4.53 5.85 -1.98
N SER A 116 3.70 4.82 -2.11
CA SER A 116 3.96 3.69 -3.00
C SER A 116 3.93 4.08 -4.47
N VAL A 117 2.93 4.85 -4.88
CA VAL A 117 2.81 5.37 -6.26
C VAL A 117 3.95 6.34 -6.57
N ALA A 118 4.25 7.29 -5.67
CA ALA A 118 5.36 8.23 -5.82
C ALA A 118 6.70 7.49 -5.99
N TRP A 119 6.99 6.51 -5.13
CA TRP A 119 8.21 5.70 -5.24
C TRP A 119 8.25 4.89 -6.54
N GLY A 120 7.12 4.33 -6.98
CA GLY A 120 7.02 3.64 -8.25
C GLY A 120 7.36 4.57 -9.43
N ALA A 121 6.82 5.78 -9.42
CA ALA A 121 7.09 6.80 -10.43
C ALA A 121 8.55 7.27 -10.39
N GLN A 122 9.09 7.57 -9.20
CA GLN A 122 10.49 7.97 -9.02
C GLN A 122 11.47 6.94 -9.60
N ARG A 123 11.23 5.64 -9.35
CA ARG A 123 12.06 4.55 -9.90
C ARG A 123 12.15 4.55 -11.42
N LEU A 124 11.10 5.00 -12.08
CA LEU A 124 10.96 5.01 -13.54
C LEU A 124 11.21 6.39 -14.16
N GLY A 125 11.55 7.39 -13.35
CA GLY A 125 11.73 8.76 -13.81
C GLY A 125 10.45 9.41 -14.34
N LEU A 126 9.28 8.98 -13.84
CA LEU A 126 7.98 9.51 -14.26
C LEU A 126 7.52 10.64 -13.35
N LYS A 127 6.73 11.55 -13.91
CA LYS A 127 6.03 12.57 -13.11
C LYS A 127 4.93 11.92 -12.27
N CYS A 128 4.80 12.36 -11.03
CA CYS A 128 3.77 11.89 -10.11
C CYS A 128 3.04 13.06 -9.47
N LYS A 129 1.72 13.03 -9.50
CA LYS A 129 0.85 14.01 -8.85
C LYS A 129 -0.03 13.33 -7.81
N ILE A 130 -0.03 13.87 -6.58
CA ILE A 130 -0.79 13.29 -5.47
C ILE A 130 -1.72 14.34 -4.90
N PHE A 131 -3.00 14.08 -5.00
CA PHE A 131 -4.05 14.94 -4.48
C PHE A 131 -4.39 14.54 -3.05
N ILE A 132 -4.35 15.52 -2.14
CA ILE A 132 -4.66 15.33 -0.73
C ILE A 132 -5.65 16.39 -0.26
N SER A 133 -6.46 16.07 0.75
CA SER A 133 -7.30 17.08 1.36
C SER A 133 -6.46 18.09 2.14
N GLU A 134 -6.97 19.31 2.30
CA GLU A 134 -6.30 20.40 3.01
C GLU A 134 -5.87 20.03 4.43
N ASN A 135 -6.63 19.17 5.11
CA ASN A 135 -6.39 18.78 6.49
C ASN A 135 -5.31 17.71 6.69
N VAL A 136 -4.67 17.25 5.61
CA VAL A 136 -3.58 16.26 5.71
C VAL A 136 -2.34 16.93 6.30
N SER A 137 -1.73 16.30 7.31
CA SER A 137 -0.54 16.83 7.97
C SER A 137 0.62 17.08 7.01
N GLU A 138 1.42 18.13 7.26
CA GLU A 138 2.56 18.45 6.40
C GLU A 138 3.58 17.31 6.35
N SER A 139 3.81 16.60 7.47
CA SER A 139 4.72 15.46 7.47
C SER A 139 4.34 14.35 6.49
N ARG A 140 3.05 14.14 6.25
CA ARG A 140 2.57 13.19 5.22
C ARG A 140 2.79 13.75 3.80
N ALA A 141 2.54 15.03 3.59
CA ALA A 141 2.79 15.68 2.32
C ALA A 141 4.29 15.64 1.97
N GLU A 142 5.15 15.98 2.91
CA GLU A 142 6.61 15.94 2.74
C GLU A 142 7.13 14.53 2.45
N ALA A 143 6.57 13.50 3.10
CA ALA A 143 6.96 12.12 2.83
C ALA A 143 6.68 11.69 1.38
N MET A 144 5.75 12.33 0.69
CA MET A 144 5.48 12.11 -0.74
C MET A 144 6.33 13.03 -1.63
N LYS A 145 6.52 14.29 -1.24
CA LYS A 145 7.43 15.24 -1.93
C LYS A 145 8.87 14.71 -1.96
N ASN A 146 9.33 14.08 -0.88
CA ASN A 146 10.65 13.44 -0.79
C ASN A 146 10.83 12.24 -1.74
N LEU A 147 9.76 11.81 -2.39
CA LEU A 147 9.74 10.81 -3.46
C LEU A 147 9.44 11.45 -4.83
N ASP A 148 9.80 12.73 -5.00
CA ASP A 148 9.65 13.53 -6.22
C ASP A 148 8.19 13.70 -6.69
N ALA A 149 7.21 13.47 -5.81
CA ALA A 149 5.82 13.72 -6.15
C ALA A 149 5.44 15.20 -5.95
N GLU A 150 4.71 15.74 -6.91
CA GLU A 150 3.98 17.00 -6.75
C GLU A 150 2.73 16.73 -5.92
N VAL A 151 2.65 17.35 -4.74
CA VAL A 151 1.52 17.19 -3.82
C VAL A 151 0.59 18.39 -3.95
N ILE A 152 -0.65 18.13 -4.35
CA ILE A 152 -1.69 19.13 -4.60
C ILE A 152 -2.70 19.05 -3.46
N ARG A 153 -2.85 20.15 -2.72
CA ARG A 153 -3.87 20.28 -1.68
C ARG A 153 -5.19 20.74 -2.27
N VAL A 154 -6.25 20.04 -1.92
CA VAL A 154 -7.61 20.32 -2.35
C VAL A 154 -8.44 20.70 -1.13
N GLU A 155 -9.19 21.78 -1.23
CA GLU A 155 -10.13 22.21 -0.18
C GLU A 155 -11.19 21.13 0.07
N GLY A 156 -11.50 20.91 1.35
CA GLY A 156 -12.49 19.92 1.78
C GLY A 156 -11.88 18.56 2.16
N ASN A 157 -12.61 17.50 1.90
CA ASN A 157 -12.30 16.15 2.37
C ASN A 157 -11.62 15.28 1.29
N TYR A 158 -11.48 13.98 1.60
CA TYR A 158 -10.91 13.00 0.66
C TYR A 158 -11.69 12.90 -0.64
N ASP A 159 -13.03 12.95 -0.60
CA ASP A 159 -13.85 12.81 -1.80
C ASP A 159 -13.67 14.00 -2.75
N ASN A 160 -13.44 15.20 -2.20
CA ASN A 160 -13.08 16.38 -2.99
C ASN A 160 -11.73 16.18 -3.69
N SER A 161 -10.73 15.66 -2.97
CA SER A 161 -9.42 15.35 -3.54
C SER A 161 -9.51 14.30 -4.66
N LEU A 162 -10.34 13.28 -4.49
CA LEU A 162 -10.56 12.25 -5.50
C LEU A 162 -11.23 12.83 -6.76
N LYS A 163 -12.28 13.63 -6.60
CA LYS A 163 -12.98 14.29 -7.72
C LYS A 163 -12.03 15.20 -8.51
N GLU A 164 -11.24 15.99 -7.82
CA GLU A 164 -10.26 16.88 -8.46
C GLU A 164 -9.17 16.09 -9.17
N CYS A 165 -8.68 15.00 -8.56
CA CYS A 165 -7.72 14.11 -9.20
C CYS A 165 -8.27 13.52 -10.50
N ILE A 166 -9.49 13.00 -10.50
CA ILE A 166 -10.15 12.46 -11.70
C ILE A 166 -10.26 13.53 -12.77
N LYS A 167 -10.84 14.69 -12.42
CA LYS A 167 -11.02 15.81 -13.34
C LYS A 167 -9.72 16.23 -14.02
N GLN A 168 -8.68 16.50 -13.23
CA GLN A 168 -7.40 16.93 -13.78
C GLN A 168 -6.70 15.82 -14.57
N SER A 169 -6.89 14.56 -14.19
CA SER A 169 -6.33 13.44 -14.96
C SER A 169 -6.98 13.33 -16.34
N GLU A 170 -8.29 13.49 -16.43
CA GLU A 170 -9.03 13.50 -17.71
C GLU A 170 -8.62 14.68 -18.59
N GLU A 171 -8.56 15.91 -18.03
CA GLU A 171 -8.20 17.14 -18.74
C GLU A 171 -6.76 17.11 -19.27
N ASN A 172 -5.85 16.45 -18.59
CA ASN A 172 -4.42 16.43 -18.92
C ASN A 172 -3.91 15.09 -19.44
N ASN A 173 -4.79 14.12 -19.62
CA ASN A 173 -4.45 12.76 -20.06
C ASN A 173 -3.37 12.10 -19.18
N TRP A 174 -3.56 12.19 -17.83
CA TRP A 174 -2.74 11.48 -16.84
C TRP A 174 -3.33 10.09 -16.55
N GLU A 175 -2.50 9.23 -15.96
CA GLU A 175 -2.85 7.85 -15.62
C GLU A 175 -3.10 7.67 -14.11
#